data_8b51c3b970044af3a322d3c85a9eb5fe
#
_entry.id   8b51c3b970044af3a322d3c85a9eb5fe
#
_cell.length_a   1.000
_cell.length_b   1.000
_cell.length_c   1.000
_cell.angle_alpha   90.00
_cell.angle_beta   90.00
_cell.angle_gamma   90.00
#
_symmetry.space_group_name_H-M   'P 1'
#
loop_
_entity.id
_entity.type
_entity.pdbx_description
1 polymer ?
#
loop_
_entity_poly.entity_id
_entity_poly.type
_entity_poly.pdbx_seq_one_letter_code
_entity_poly.pdbx_strand_id
1 'polypeptide(L)'
;MVAALARVGLKCIGDILDLPRAPLAARFGADLLRMLDRALAREYEPLTPRLPVAPYIVEKNFHEPIAREEDVLATVERLAARLKAALAVRGDGARRLELALFRTVGVVKRIAAGTSRPVRDPHTIRALFVERLAALGDEIDPGFGFDLARLSVLTAEPCPDEQIGLGGHEDRAELDRLVDRLSARLGRWRISRVVAHDSHIPELAAAALPAQATARAELGWEAFRRFRVQADLSPRPLRFLTKPEPIEDVFALVPDGPPVRFRWRRALHEVIAVEGPERIEGAWWSEEGGPARDYFRVEDKTGLRFWLFRAGLYRDMARGLPRPRWFLHGMYA
;
A
#
# COMPACT_ATOMS: atom_id res chain seq x y z
N MET A 1 -35.69 -4.16 -14.93
CA MET A 1 -35.51 -4.36 -13.48
C MET A 1 -35.12 -3.07 -12.78
N VAL A 2 -33.99 -2.42 -13.06
CA VAL A 2 -33.54 -1.17 -12.41
C VAL A 2 -34.60 -0.05 -12.42
N ALA A 3 -35.23 0.21 -13.58
CA ALA A 3 -36.28 1.21 -13.67
C ALA A 3 -37.55 0.88 -12.84
N ALA A 4 -37.81 -0.41 -12.59
CA ALA A 4 -38.92 -0.83 -11.74
C ALA A 4 -38.62 -0.62 -10.25
N LEU A 5 -37.37 -0.86 -9.82
CA LEU A 5 -36.89 -0.58 -8.47
C LEU A 5 -36.90 0.93 -8.21
N ALA A 6 -36.38 1.73 -9.13
CA ALA A 6 -36.35 3.19 -9.02
C ALA A 6 -37.76 3.81 -8.87
N ARG A 7 -38.79 3.26 -9.55
CA ARG A 7 -40.19 3.73 -9.44
C ARG A 7 -40.78 3.52 -8.04
N VAL A 8 -40.27 2.59 -7.26
CA VAL A 8 -40.71 2.36 -5.87
C VAL A 8 -39.74 2.93 -4.83
N GLY A 9 -38.81 3.77 -5.27
CA GLY A 9 -37.89 4.47 -4.39
C GLY A 9 -36.62 3.71 -4.02
N LEU A 10 -36.43 2.46 -4.51
CA LEU A 10 -35.24 1.64 -4.25
C LEU A 10 -34.15 2.01 -5.28
N LYS A 11 -33.18 2.83 -4.88
CA LYS A 11 -32.16 3.41 -5.76
C LYS A 11 -30.76 2.80 -5.53
N CYS A 12 -30.50 2.30 -4.33
CA CYS A 12 -29.22 1.75 -3.92
C CYS A 12 -29.38 0.29 -3.46
N ILE A 13 -28.26 -0.47 -3.50
CA ILE A 13 -28.23 -1.85 -2.98
C ILE A 13 -28.62 -1.87 -1.50
N GLY A 14 -28.17 -0.88 -0.72
CA GLY A 14 -28.50 -0.73 0.69
C GLY A 14 -30.00 -0.68 0.96
N ASP A 15 -30.80 -0.06 0.07
CA ASP A 15 -32.25 0.03 0.23
C ASP A 15 -32.96 -1.33 0.14
N ILE A 16 -32.28 -2.35 -0.37
CA ILE A 16 -32.81 -3.69 -0.65
C ILE A 16 -32.33 -4.71 0.39
N LEU A 17 -31.17 -4.48 1.03
CA LEU A 17 -30.47 -5.46 1.84
C LEU A 17 -31.31 -5.98 3.00
N ASP A 18 -32.03 -5.09 3.67
CA ASP A 18 -32.82 -5.38 4.87
C ASP A 18 -34.28 -5.75 4.56
N LEU A 19 -34.65 -5.73 3.29
CA LEU A 19 -36.00 -6.06 2.89
C LEU A 19 -36.23 -7.59 2.82
N PRO A 20 -37.45 -8.08 3.17
CA PRO A 20 -37.78 -9.49 3.05
C PRO A 20 -37.62 -10.01 1.62
N ARG A 21 -36.90 -11.13 1.47
CA ARG A 21 -36.51 -11.66 0.13
C ARG A 21 -37.74 -12.17 -0.68
N ALA A 22 -38.71 -12.76 -0.02
CA ALA A 22 -39.89 -13.35 -0.70
C ALA A 22 -40.73 -12.30 -1.45
N PRO A 23 -41.11 -11.14 -0.85
CA PRO A 23 -41.79 -10.05 -1.57
C PRO A 23 -40.95 -9.44 -2.71
N LEU A 24 -39.63 -9.34 -2.54
CA LEU A 24 -38.75 -8.88 -3.59
C LEU A 24 -38.72 -9.83 -4.79
N ALA A 25 -38.62 -11.13 -4.54
CA ALA A 25 -38.68 -12.15 -5.58
C ALA A 25 -40.03 -12.16 -6.32
N ALA A 26 -41.13 -12.07 -5.58
CA ALA A 26 -42.46 -12.06 -6.15
C ALA A 26 -42.72 -10.84 -7.06
N ARG A 27 -42.16 -9.66 -6.70
CA ARG A 27 -42.39 -8.40 -7.41
C ARG A 27 -41.43 -8.14 -8.53
N PHE A 28 -40.14 -8.50 -8.37
CA PHE A 28 -39.07 -8.15 -9.27
C PHE A 28 -38.37 -9.34 -9.93
N GLY A 29 -38.78 -10.56 -9.54
CA GLY A 29 -38.23 -11.81 -10.05
C GLY A 29 -37.09 -12.36 -9.20
N ALA A 30 -36.86 -13.68 -9.29
CA ALA A 30 -35.75 -14.35 -8.59
C ALA A 30 -34.37 -13.89 -9.03
N ASP A 31 -34.26 -13.39 -10.25
CA ASP A 31 -32.99 -12.88 -10.80
C ASP A 31 -32.44 -11.68 -10.01
N LEU A 32 -33.31 -10.83 -9.44
CA LEU A 32 -32.86 -9.75 -8.55
C LEU A 32 -32.12 -10.31 -7.33
N LEU A 33 -32.66 -11.36 -6.70
CA LEU A 33 -32.03 -11.96 -5.53
C LEU A 33 -30.71 -12.65 -5.89
N ARG A 34 -30.63 -13.29 -7.04
CA ARG A 34 -29.39 -13.90 -7.54
C ARG A 34 -28.31 -12.85 -7.79
N MET A 35 -28.65 -11.74 -8.45
CA MET A 35 -27.73 -10.63 -8.68
C MET A 35 -27.26 -10.00 -7.37
N LEU A 36 -28.16 -9.89 -6.38
CA LEU A 36 -27.82 -9.39 -5.05
C LEU A 36 -26.88 -10.35 -4.32
N ASP A 37 -27.12 -11.65 -4.39
CA ASP A 37 -26.27 -12.67 -3.76
C ASP A 37 -24.87 -12.72 -4.40
N ARG A 38 -24.76 -12.52 -5.71
CA ARG A 38 -23.48 -12.39 -6.41
C ARG A 38 -22.74 -11.12 -6.01
N ALA A 39 -23.46 -9.98 -5.97
CA ALA A 39 -22.88 -8.70 -5.55
C ALA A 39 -22.35 -8.73 -4.10
N LEU A 40 -22.95 -9.56 -3.24
CA LEU A 40 -22.55 -9.75 -1.85
C LEU A 40 -21.60 -10.94 -1.63
N ALA A 41 -21.11 -11.55 -2.72
CA ALA A 41 -20.25 -12.74 -2.70
C ALA A 41 -20.88 -13.94 -1.94
N ARG A 42 -22.23 -14.04 -1.88
CA ARG A 42 -22.97 -15.17 -1.32
C ARG A 42 -23.14 -16.29 -2.33
N GLU A 43 -23.15 -15.97 -3.61
CA GLU A 43 -23.15 -16.91 -4.74
C GLU A 43 -21.89 -16.67 -5.56
N TYR A 44 -21.16 -17.76 -5.91
CA TYR A 44 -19.97 -17.68 -6.74
C TYR A 44 -20.34 -17.34 -8.19
N GLU A 45 -19.75 -16.29 -8.73
CA GLU A 45 -19.83 -15.93 -10.15
C GLU A 45 -18.43 -15.91 -10.76
N PRO A 46 -18.12 -16.79 -11.73
CA PRO A 46 -16.86 -16.74 -12.42
C PRO A 46 -16.78 -15.47 -13.27
N LEU A 47 -15.94 -14.53 -12.88
CA LEU A 47 -15.66 -13.32 -13.66
C LEU A 47 -14.46 -13.58 -14.56
N THR A 48 -14.61 -13.30 -15.86
CA THR A 48 -13.48 -13.26 -16.79
C THR A 48 -13.15 -11.78 -17.07
N PRO A 49 -12.23 -11.17 -16.31
CA PRO A 49 -11.93 -9.77 -16.49
C PRO A 49 -11.29 -9.55 -17.86
N ARG A 50 -11.76 -8.55 -18.60
CA ARG A 50 -11.12 -8.10 -19.82
C ARG A 50 -9.91 -7.26 -19.44
N LEU A 51 -8.76 -7.90 -19.32
CA LEU A 51 -7.51 -7.21 -19.04
C LEU A 51 -7.13 -6.32 -20.21
N PRO A 52 -6.63 -5.10 -19.97
CA PRO A 52 -6.11 -4.27 -21.04
C PRO A 52 -4.94 -4.98 -21.73
N VAL A 53 -4.89 -4.88 -23.05
CA VAL A 53 -3.77 -5.43 -23.83
C VAL A 53 -2.52 -4.62 -23.48
N ALA A 54 -1.41 -5.33 -23.19
CA ALA A 54 -0.16 -4.66 -22.90
C ALA A 54 0.29 -3.82 -24.13
N PRO A 55 0.79 -2.59 -23.93
CA PRO A 55 1.15 -1.70 -25.03
C PRO A 55 2.29 -2.26 -25.90
N TYR A 56 3.14 -3.09 -25.32
CA TYR A 56 4.27 -3.71 -26.01
C TYR A 56 4.32 -5.20 -25.68
N ILE A 57 4.33 -6.06 -26.71
CA ILE A 57 4.39 -7.51 -26.59
C ILE A 57 5.38 -8.04 -27.63
N VAL A 58 6.25 -8.93 -27.19
CA VAL A 58 7.14 -9.70 -28.06
C VAL A 58 7.13 -11.16 -27.64
N GLU A 59 7.20 -12.05 -28.63
CA GLU A 59 7.08 -13.48 -28.41
C GLU A 59 8.19 -14.23 -29.14
N LYS A 60 8.49 -15.44 -28.64
CA LYS A 60 9.35 -16.41 -29.28
C LYS A 60 8.78 -17.81 -29.10
N ASN A 61 8.47 -18.47 -30.22
CA ASN A 61 8.16 -19.91 -30.28
C ASN A 61 9.47 -20.71 -30.33
N PHE A 62 9.44 -21.88 -29.72
CA PHE A 62 10.55 -22.84 -29.75
C PHE A 62 10.13 -24.08 -30.50
N HIS A 63 10.98 -24.54 -31.41
CA HIS A 63 10.78 -25.82 -32.11
C HIS A 63 10.94 -27.00 -31.14
N GLU A 64 11.98 -26.90 -30.31
CA GLU A 64 12.22 -27.81 -29.19
C GLU A 64 11.94 -27.06 -27.89
N PRO A 65 11.08 -27.59 -26.99
CA PRO A 65 10.77 -26.95 -25.75
C PRO A 65 12.01 -26.72 -24.89
N ILE A 66 12.15 -25.52 -24.32
CA ILE A 66 13.24 -25.19 -23.42
C ILE A 66 12.85 -25.47 -21.95
N ALA A 67 13.78 -25.99 -21.15
CA ALA A 67 13.54 -26.31 -19.75
C ALA A 67 14.57 -25.70 -18.80
N ARG A 68 15.72 -25.26 -19.30
CA ARG A 68 16.79 -24.71 -18.47
C ARG A 68 16.57 -23.23 -18.21
N GLU A 69 16.88 -22.80 -16.98
CA GLU A 69 16.80 -21.39 -16.60
C GLU A 69 17.67 -20.51 -17.50
N GLU A 70 18.87 -20.99 -17.86
CA GLU A 70 19.79 -20.28 -18.75
C GLU A 70 19.17 -19.96 -20.12
N ASP A 71 18.43 -20.93 -20.70
CA ASP A 71 17.74 -20.74 -21.98
C ASP A 71 16.59 -19.74 -21.87
N VAL A 72 15.86 -19.77 -20.75
CA VAL A 72 14.82 -18.78 -20.43
C VAL A 72 15.44 -17.39 -20.34
N LEU A 73 16.52 -17.21 -19.56
CA LEU A 73 17.20 -15.93 -19.40
C LEU A 73 17.81 -15.39 -20.69
N ALA A 74 18.42 -16.26 -21.50
CA ALA A 74 18.91 -15.89 -22.83
C ALA A 74 17.76 -15.47 -23.77
N THR A 75 16.58 -16.06 -23.58
CA THR A 75 15.39 -15.68 -24.35
C THR A 75 14.84 -14.34 -23.86
N VAL A 76 14.78 -14.10 -22.55
CA VAL A 76 14.38 -12.80 -21.98
C VAL A 76 15.25 -11.68 -22.56
N GLU A 77 16.57 -11.85 -22.60
CA GLU A 77 17.48 -10.85 -23.14
C GLU A 77 17.22 -10.52 -24.62
N ARG A 78 17.01 -11.57 -25.44
CA ARG A 78 16.64 -11.41 -26.86
C ARG A 78 15.30 -10.70 -27.05
N LEU A 79 14.29 -11.07 -26.26
CA LEU A 79 12.98 -10.41 -26.28
C LEU A 79 13.09 -8.95 -25.80
N ALA A 80 13.87 -8.69 -24.74
CA ALA A 80 14.11 -7.35 -24.26
C ALA A 80 14.82 -6.45 -25.30
N ALA A 81 15.76 -7.01 -26.08
CA ALA A 81 16.39 -6.28 -27.18
C ALA A 81 15.38 -5.88 -28.26
N ARG A 82 14.41 -6.73 -28.58
CA ARG A 82 13.31 -6.39 -29.49
C ARG A 82 12.37 -5.32 -28.89
N LEU A 83 12.08 -5.40 -27.60
CA LEU A 83 11.29 -4.38 -26.90
C LEU A 83 11.99 -3.03 -26.85
N LYS A 84 13.31 -3.01 -26.67
CA LYS A 84 14.11 -1.76 -26.67
C LYS A 84 13.84 -0.94 -27.93
N ALA A 85 13.86 -1.56 -29.10
CA ALA A 85 13.60 -0.88 -30.36
C ALA A 85 12.17 -0.30 -30.43
N ALA A 86 11.16 -1.09 -30.02
CA ALA A 86 9.78 -0.64 -30.02
C ALA A 86 9.51 0.49 -29.00
N LEU A 87 10.11 0.42 -27.81
CA LEU A 87 10.01 1.45 -26.76
C LEU A 87 10.71 2.75 -27.20
N ALA A 88 11.87 2.64 -27.85
CA ALA A 88 12.64 3.81 -28.28
C ALA A 88 11.87 4.65 -29.33
N VAL A 89 11.12 4.04 -30.22
CA VAL A 89 10.32 4.73 -31.25
C VAL A 89 9.33 5.73 -30.62
N ARG A 90 8.78 5.41 -29.43
CA ARG A 90 7.81 6.27 -28.74
C ARG A 90 8.43 7.08 -27.60
N GLY A 91 9.72 6.92 -27.33
CA GLY A 91 10.35 7.57 -26.20
C GLY A 91 9.95 6.97 -24.83
N ASP A 92 9.36 5.75 -24.81
CA ASP A 92 8.90 5.08 -23.61
C ASP A 92 9.97 4.17 -22.99
N GLY A 93 9.82 3.85 -21.71
CA GLY A 93 10.55 2.81 -20.99
C GLY A 93 9.61 1.92 -20.19
N ALA A 94 10.02 0.69 -19.92
CA ALA A 94 9.24 -0.28 -19.18
C ALA A 94 9.29 0.01 -17.69
N ARG A 95 8.13 0.10 -17.02
CA ARG A 95 7.96 0.21 -15.57
C ARG A 95 7.50 -1.09 -14.95
N ARG A 96 6.69 -1.84 -15.67
CA ARG A 96 6.21 -3.15 -15.25
C ARG A 96 6.24 -4.10 -16.41
N LEU A 97 6.97 -5.19 -16.23
CA LEU A 97 7.12 -6.26 -17.23
C LEU A 97 6.47 -7.54 -16.70
N GLU A 98 6.03 -8.38 -17.65
CA GLU A 98 5.56 -9.73 -17.39
C GLU A 98 6.21 -10.68 -18.40
N LEU A 99 6.88 -11.71 -17.90
CA LEU A 99 7.30 -12.86 -18.66
C LEU A 99 6.24 -13.95 -18.51
N ALA A 100 5.62 -14.36 -19.60
CA ALA A 100 4.73 -15.51 -19.66
C ALA A 100 5.42 -16.66 -20.38
N LEU A 101 5.58 -17.78 -19.68
CA LEU A 101 6.14 -19.02 -20.20
C LEU A 101 5.00 -20.03 -20.38
N PHE A 102 4.80 -20.48 -21.60
CA PHE A 102 3.74 -21.42 -21.96
C PHE A 102 4.34 -22.82 -22.01
N ARG A 103 3.79 -23.72 -21.21
CA ARG A 103 4.18 -25.14 -21.22
C ARG A 103 3.48 -25.88 -22.34
N THR A 104 4.12 -26.88 -22.86
CA THR A 104 3.57 -27.80 -23.90
C THR A 104 2.22 -28.42 -23.50
N VAL A 105 1.95 -28.52 -22.20
CA VAL A 105 0.68 -29.04 -21.64
C VAL A 105 -0.39 -27.95 -21.39
N GLY A 106 -0.22 -26.75 -21.93
CA GLY A 106 -1.21 -25.67 -21.86
C GLY A 106 -1.17 -24.82 -20.57
N VAL A 107 -0.30 -25.11 -19.60
CA VAL A 107 -0.14 -24.29 -18.38
C VAL A 107 0.73 -23.07 -18.69
N VAL A 108 0.31 -21.89 -18.21
CA VAL A 108 1.05 -20.63 -18.37
C VAL A 108 1.62 -20.18 -17.03
N LYS A 109 2.93 -20.03 -16.94
CA LYS A 109 3.61 -19.42 -15.79
C LYS A 109 3.85 -17.95 -16.09
N ARG A 110 3.34 -17.06 -15.21
CA ARG A 110 3.46 -15.61 -15.34
C ARG A 110 4.36 -15.05 -14.23
N ILE A 111 5.38 -14.33 -14.64
CA ILE A 111 6.43 -13.80 -13.77
C ILE A 111 6.49 -12.29 -14.01
N ALA A 112 6.09 -11.52 -13.00
CA ALA A 112 6.10 -10.06 -13.10
C ALA A 112 7.35 -9.48 -12.44
N ALA A 113 7.93 -8.46 -13.08
CA ALA A 113 9.00 -7.63 -12.55
C ALA A 113 8.64 -6.15 -12.70
N GLY A 114 9.04 -5.34 -11.72
CA GLY A 114 8.86 -3.89 -11.73
C GLY A 114 10.20 -3.17 -11.65
N THR A 115 10.21 -1.88 -11.99
CA THR A 115 11.37 -1.01 -11.95
C THR A 115 11.06 0.30 -11.24
N SER A 116 12.05 0.91 -10.61
CA SER A 116 11.96 2.22 -9.96
C SER A 116 11.91 3.36 -10.97
N ARG A 117 12.54 3.16 -12.13
CA ARG A 117 12.54 4.10 -13.27
C ARG A 117 12.17 3.37 -14.56
N PRO A 118 11.68 4.08 -15.59
CA PRO A 118 11.48 3.51 -16.90
C PRO A 118 12.79 2.97 -17.47
N VAL A 119 12.83 1.70 -17.90
CA VAL A 119 14.04 1.05 -18.44
C VAL A 119 13.81 0.53 -19.86
N ARG A 120 14.87 0.57 -20.67
CA ARG A 120 14.91 -0.02 -22.02
C ARG A 120 16.05 -1.00 -22.19
N ASP A 121 17.02 -0.98 -21.27
CA ASP A 121 18.24 -1.77 -21.40
C ASP A 121 17.96 -3.26 -21.20
N PRO A 122 18.30 -4.13 -22.17
CA PRO A 122 18.08 -5.57 -22.11
C PRO A 122 18.80 -6.25 -20.95
N HIS A 123 20.02 -5.81 -20.60
CA HIS A 123 20.78 -6.39 -19.51
C HIS A 123 20.12 -6.10 -18.14
N THR A 124 19.63 -4.87 -17.95
CA THR A 124 18.86 -4.50 -16.75
C THR A 124 17.60 -5.34 -16.64
N ILE A 125 16.84 -5.50 -17.73
CA ILE A 125 15.62 -6.33 -17.74
C ILE A 125 15.97 -7.79 -17.42
N ARG A 126 17.01 -8.35 -18.05
CA ARG A 126 17.48 -9.71 -17.76
C ARG A 126 17.86 -9.88 -16.30
N ALA A 127 18.59 -8.95 -15.71
CA ALA A 127 19.03 -9.00 -14.32
C ALA A 127 17.83 -9.07 -13.34
N LEU A 128 16.72 -8.38 -13.63
CA LEU A 128 15.51 -8.46 -12.83
C LEU A 128 14.88 -9.85 -12.85
N PHE A 129 14.86 -10.49 -14.03
CA PHE A 129 14.32 -11.84 -14.17
C PHE A 129 15.24 -12.90 -13.56
N VAL A 130 16.57 -12.70 -13.52
CA VAL A 130 17.48 -13.55 -12.73
C VAL A 130 17.06 -13.56 -11.27
N GLU A 131 16.86 -12.40 -10.64
CA GLU A 131 16.44 -12.33 -9.23
C GLU A 131 15.04 -12.90 -9.01
N ARG A 132 14.13 -12.71 -9.98
CA ARG A 132 12.77 -13.27 -9.90
C ARG A 132 12.73 -14.77 -10.01
N LEU A 133 13.46 -15.34 -10.97
CA LEU A 133 13.55 -16.79 -11.15
C LEU A 133 14.21 -17.45 -9.93
N ALA A 134 15.32 -16.88 -9.45
CA ALA A 134 15.97 -17.35 -8.23
C ALA A 134 15.07 -17.32 -6.98
N ALA A 135 14.16 -16.34 -6.89
CA ALA A 135 13.21 -16.23 -5.79
C ALA A 135 12.06 -17.24 -5.87
N LEU A 136 11.69 -17.66 -7.07
CA LEU A 136 10.61 -18.63 -7.30
C LEU A 136 11.09 -20.09 -7.23
N GLY A 137 12.37 -20.33 -7.50
CA GLY A 137 12.98 -21.67 -7.41
C GLY A 137 12.11 -22.74 -8.06
N ASP A 138 11.78 -23.78 -7.30
CA ASP A 138 11.00 -24.94 -7.76
C ASP A 138 9.55 -24.62 -8.15
N GLU A 139 9.02 -23.41 -7.86
CA GLU A 139 7.68 -23.01 -8.30
C GLU A 139 7.57 -22.92 -9.83
N ILE A 140 8.73 -22.78 -10.51
CA ILE A 140 8.82 -22.77 -11.97
C ILE A 140 9.21 -24.17 -12.46
N ASP A 141 8.37 -25.13 -12.18
CA ASP A 141 8.53 -26.46 -12.78
C ASP A 141 8.31 -26.37 -14.30
N PRO A 142 9.34 -26.62 -15.15
CA PRO A 142 9.19 -26.60 -16.59
C PRO A 142 8.40 -27.80 -17.13
N GLY A 143 8.30 -28.90 -16.38
CA GLY A 143 7.73 -30.16 -16.85
C GLY A 143 8.41 -30.63 -18.12
N PHE A 144 7.64 -30.82 -19.21
CA PHE A 144 8.15 -31.18 -20.55
C PHE A 144 8.75 -29.99 -21.33
N GLY A 145 8.89 -28.83 -20.69
CA GLY A 145 9.45 -27.62 -21.26
C GLY A 145 8.43 -26.57 -21.68
N PHE A 146 8.94 -25.42 -22.03
CA PHE A 146 8.19 -24.27 -22.55
C PHE A 146 8.35 -24.21 -24.08
N ASP A 147 7.25 -24.14 -24.79
CA ASP A 147 7.19 -24.02 -26.24
C ASP A 147 7.04 -22.58 -26.75
N LEU A 148 6.60 -21.66 -25.87
CA LEU A 148 6.47 -20.23 -26.16
C LEU A 148 6.89 -19.39 -24.94
N ALA A 149 7.67 -18.36 -25.19
CA ALA A 149 7.94 -17.28 -24.23
C ALA A 149 7.42 -15.94 -24.77
N ARG A 150 6.69 -15.22 -23.93
CA ARG A 150 6.15 -13.89 -24.22
C ARG A 150 6.66 -12.90 -23.17
N LEU A 151 7.26 -11.82 -23.63
CA LEU A 151 7.64 -10.68 -22.76
C LEU A 151 6.74 -9.50 -23.09
N SER A 152 6.03 -9.00 -22.08
CA SER A 152 5.07 -7.92 -22.19
C SER A 152 5.46 -6.76 -21.29
N VAL A 153 5.28 -5.52 -21.73
CA VAL A 153 5.34 -4.33 -20.91
C VAL A 153 3.92 -3.97 -20.51
N LEU A 154 3.58 -4.22 -19.25
CA LEU A 154 2.24 -3.93 -18.71
C LEU A 154 2.02 -2.45 -18.45
N THR A 155 3.11 -1.74 -18.08
CA THR A 155 3.09 -0.29 -17.83
C THR A 155 4.34 0.30 -18.43
N ALA A 156 4.17 1.29 -19.29
CA ALA A 156 5.24 2.09 -19.88
C ALA A 156 5.09 3.55 -19.44
N GLU A 157 6.21 4.22 -19.24
CA GLU A 157 6.28 5.65 -18.93
C GLU A 157 7.30 6.33 -19.83
N PRO A 158 7.20 7.64 -20.06
CA PRO A 158 8.21 8.38 -20.81
C PRO A 158 9.60 8.17 -20.22
N CYS A 159 10.55 7.85 -21.07
CA CYS A 159 11.95 7.59 -20.73
C CYS A 159 12.81 8.49 -21.62
N PRO A 160 13.03 9.77 -21.24
CA PRO A 160 13.94 10.62 -21.99
C PRO A 160 15.35 10.03 -21.96
N ASP A 161 16.09 10.23 -23.04
CA ASP A 161 17.50 9.83 -23.08
C ASP A 161 18.25 10.68 -22.04
N GLU A 162 18.76 10.04 -21.00
CA GLU A 162 19.49 10.73 -19.94
C GLU A 162 20.86 11.16 -20.50
N GLN A 163 21.09 12.47 -20.50
CA GLN A 163 22.43 13.01 -20.72
C GLN A 163 23.25 12.69 -19.46
N ILE A 164 24.35 11.94 -19.62
CA ILE A 164 25.27 11.60 -18.52
C ILE A 164 25.88 12.90 -17.99
N GLY A 165 25.28 13.45 -16.93
CA GLY A 165 25.81 14.63 -16.23
C GLY A 165 26.93 14.21 -15.30
N LEU A 166 27.99 15.02 -15.27
CA LEU A 166 29.14 14.89 -14.37
C LEU A 166 28.72 15.20 -12.92
N GLY A 167 28.16 14.22 -12.19
CA GLY A 167 28.00 14.29 -10.74
C GLY A 167 26.59 13.99 -10.21
N GLY A 168 26.51 13.16 -9.18
CA GLY A 168 25.32 12.96 -8.33
C GLY A 168 24.17 12.10 -8.89
N HIS A 169 24.16 11.80 -10.18
CA HIS A 169 23.11 10.96 -10.80
C HIS A 169 23.46 9.46 -10.74
N GLU A 170 24.74 9.12 -10.65
CA GLU A 170 25.20 7.72 -10.58
C GLU A 170 24.75 7.03 -9.29
N ASP A 171 24.92 7.67 -8.15
CA ASP A 171 24.53 7.12 -6.84
C ASP A 171 23.03 6.83 -6.79
N ARG A 172 22.23 7.69 -7.40
CA ARG A 172 20.77 7.52 -7.46
C ARG A 172 20.36 6.37 -8.39
N ALA A 173 21.03 6.25 -9.52
CA ALA A 173 20.78 5.14 -10.45
C ALA A 173 21.19 3.78 -9.84
N GLU A 174 22.25 3.74 -9.04
CA GLU A 174 22.67 2.54 -8.32
C GLU A 174 21.68 2.16 -7.22
N LEU A 175 21.19 3.14 -6.46
CA LEU A 175 20.15 2.91 -5.46
C LEU A 175 18.86 2.36 -6.09
N ASP A 176 18.42 2.93 -7.22
CA ASP A 176 17.24 2.45 -7.94
C ASP A 176 17.45 1.02 -8.44
N ARG A 177 18.61 0.67 -8.98
CA ARG A 177 18.95 -0.71 -9.37
C ARG A 177 18.94 -1.66 -8.17
N LEU A 178 19.47 -1.24 -7.02
CA LEU A 178 19.44 -2.03 -5.79
C LEU A 178 17.99 -2.28 -5.34
N VAL A 179 17.17 -1.24 -5.29
CA VAL A 179 15.74 -1.34 -4.94
C VAL A 179 15.03 -2.29 -5.89
N ASP A 180 15.32 -2.22 -7.18
CA ASP A 180 14.70 -3.06 -8.19
C ASP A 180 15.07 -4.54 -8.03
N ARG A 181 16.35 -4.84 -7.80
CA ARG A 181 16.83 -6.20 -7.53
C ARG A 181 16.25 -6.78 -6.25
N LEU A 182 16.26 -6.00 -5.16
CA LEU A 182 15.67 -6.40 -3.89
C LEU A 182 14.16 -6.63 -4.01
N SER A 183 13.45 -5.74 -4.73
CA SER A 183 12.01 -5.89 -4.97
C SER A 183 11.69 -7.09 -5.85
N ALA A 184 12.55 -7.40 -6.83
CA ALA A 184 12.43 -8.59 -7.66
C ALA A 184 12.60 -9.87 -6.82
N ARG A 185 13.57 -9.92 -5.92
CA ARG A 185 13.90 -11.09 -5.10
C ARG A 185 12.94 -11.29 -3.92
N LEU A 186 12.62 -10.22 -3.17
CA LEU A 186 11.86 -10.29 -1.92
C LEU A 186 10.36 -9.99 -2.11
N GLY A 187 9.99 -9.42 -3.25
CA GLY A 187 8.64 -8.92 -3.53
C GLY A 187 8.53 -7.41 -3.27
N ARG A 188 7.78 -6.72 -4.14
CA ARG A 188 7.67 -5.25 -4.16
C ARG A 188 7.16 -4.63 -2.86
N TRP A 189 6.34 -5.35 -2.08
CA TRP A 189 5.75 -4.86 -0.84
C TRP A 189 6.68 -5.01 0.37
N ARG A 190 7.76 -5.79 0.24
CA ARG A 190 8.77 -5.98 1.29
C ARG A 190 9.79 -4.86 1.31
N ILE A 191 9.96 -4.17 0.19
CA ILE A 191 10.85 -3.02 0.06
C ILE A 191 9.97 -1.78 -0.01
N SER A 192 9.89 -1.06 1.08
CA SER A 192 9.02 0.12 1.21
C SER A 192 9.83 1.38 1.51
N ARG A 193 9.28 2.50 1.10
CA ARG A 193 9.73 3.84 1.45
C ARG A 193 8.63 4.53 2.26
N VAL A 194 8.99 5.17 3.34
CA VAL A 194 8.07 5.99 4.11
C VAL A 194 7.93 7.35 3.41
N VAL A 195 6.68 7.73 3.18
CA VAL A 195 6.29 8.95 2.46
C VAL A 195 5.48 9.81 3.40
N ALA A 196 5.77 11.10 3.47
CA ALA A 196 4.96 12.05 4.20
C ALA A 196 3.60 12.23 3.50
N HIS A 197 2.54 12.24 4.27
CA HIS A 197 1.18 12.50 3.83
C HIS A 197 0.69 13.80 4.45
N ASP A 198 -0.08 14.57 3.71
CA ASP A 198 -0.66 15.83 4.20
C ASP A 198 -1.83 15.53 5.17
N SER A 199 -1.46 15.17 6.38
CA SER A 199 -2.38 14.91 7.49
C SER A 199 -1.76 15.38 8.81
N HIS A 200 -2.56 16.09 9.60
CA HIS A 200 -2.18 16.48 10.97
C HIS A 200 -2.39 15.33 11.98
N ILE A 201 -3.13 14.29 11.59
CA ILE A 201 -3.37 13.10 12.41
C ILE A 201 -2.11 12.23 12.37
N PRO A 202 -1.47 11.93 13.53
CA PRO A 202 -0.15 11.30 13.57
C PRO A 202 -0.04 9.98 12.82
N GLU A 203 -1.02 9.10 12.95
CA GLU A 203 -1.04 7.79 12.27
C GLU A 203 -1.26 7.89 10.76
N LEU A 204 -1.79 9.03 10.27
CA LEU A 204 -2.02 9.30 8.85
C LEU A 204 -0.97 10.23 8.23
N ALA A 205 -0.05 10.77 9.04
CA ALA A 205 0.96 11.72 8.57
C ALA A 205 2.07 11.07 7.73
N ALA A 206 2.18 9.74 7.74
CA ALA A 206 3.13 9.01 6.94
C ALA A 206 2.54 7.67 6.50
N ALA A 207 2.89 7.26 5.28
CA ALA A 207 2.50 5.97 4.71
C ALA A 207 3.73 5.22 4.18
N ALA A 208 3.75 3.89 4.34
CA ALA A 208 4.75 3.05 3.73
C ALA A 208 4.26 2.64 2.33
N LEU A 209 4.92 3.12 1.29
CA LEU A 209 4.64 2.76 -0.10
C LEU A 209 5.76 1.88 -0.65
N PRO A 210 5.47 0.99 -1.62
CA PRO A 210 6.53 0.26 -2.30
C PRO A 210 7.63 1.20 -2.80
N ALA A 211 8.89 0.87 -2.54
CA ALA A 211 10.02 1.74 -2.88
C ALA A 211 10.12 2.06 -4.39
N GLN A 212 9.55 1.18 -5.23
CA GLN A 212 9.40 1.39 -6.68
C GLN A 212 8.23 2.32 -7.05
N ALA A 213 7.41 2.77 -6.11
CA ALA A 213 6.36 3.74 -6.40
C ALA A 213 6.99 5.10 -6.72
N THR A 214 6.37 5.81 -7.66
CA THR A 214 6.91 6.99 -8.33
C THR A 214 7.38 8.12 -7.42
N ALA A 215 8.34 8.88 -7.92
CA ALA A 215 9.05 10.02 -7.33
C ALA A 215 8.19 11.19 -6.75
N ARG A 216 6.87 11.18 -6.88
CA ARG A 216 5.96 12.15 -6.23
C ARG A 216 6.10 12.18 -4.70
N ALA A 217 6.72 11.16 -4.15
CA ALA A 217 6.93 11.00 -2.72
C ALA A 217 8.02 11.88 -2.10
N GLU A 218 8.94 12.43 -2.90
CA GLU A 218 10.08 13.19 -2.34
C GLU A 218 9.72 14.60 -1.88
N LEU A 219 8.68 15.19 -2.46
CA LEU A 219 8.24 16.55 -2.13
C LEU A 219 7.59 16.66 -0.73
N GLY A 220 7.04 15.55 -0.22
CA GLY A 220 6.33 15.55 1.05
C GLY A 220 7.18 15.83 2.27
N TRP A 221 8.38 15.25 2.37
CA TRP A 221 9.23 15.37 3.58
C TRP A 221 9.83 16.74 3.78
N GLU A 222 10.13 17.46 2.72
CA GLU A 222 10.69 18.80 2.83
C GLU A 222 9.64 19.81 3.30
N ALA A 223 8.43 19.73 2.75
CA ALA A 223 7.29 20.53 3.20
C ALA A 223 6.93 20.21 4.66
N PHE A 224 6.91 18.92 5.03
CA PHE A 224 6.63 18.46 6.40
C PHE A 224 7.70 18.95 7.40
N ARG A 225 8.98 18.90 7.04
CA ARG A 225 10.07 19.42 7.90
C ARG A 225 9.94 20.93 8.11
N ARG A 226 9.66 21.70 7.05
CA ARG A 226 9.45 23.14 7.16
C ARG A 226 8.29 23.47 8.07
N PHE A 227 7.16 22.78 7.91
CA PHE A 227 5.98 22.94 8.75
C PHE A 227 6.30 22.66 10.24
N ARG A 228 6.98 21.56 10.56
CA ARG A 228 7.34 21.20 11.94
C ARG A 228 8.24 22.22 12.61
N VAL A 229 9.21 22.73 11.89
CA VAL A 229 10.14 23.75 12.41
C VAL A 229 9.39 25.07 12.67
N GLN A 230 8.49 25.46 11.77
CA GLN A 230 7.69 26.69 11.92
C GLN A 230 6.66 26.59 13.06
N ALA A 231 6.10 25.41 13.28
CA ALA A 231 5.07 25.17 14.29
C ALA A 231 5.61 24.81 15.68
N ASP A 232 6.95 24.75 15.84
CA ASP A 232 7.63 24.37 17.08
C ASP A 232 7.04 23.12 17.76
N LEU A 233 6.71 22.12 16.93
CA LEU A 233 6.08 20.90 17.41
C LEU A 233 7.08 19.99 18.14
N SER A 234 6.67 19.49 19.30
CA SER A 234 7.44 18.51 20.06
C SER A 234 7.81 17.28 19.25
N PRO A 235 8.99 16.68 19.46
CA PRO A 235 9.40 15.46 18.77
C PRO A 235 8.39 14.34 18.98
N ARG A 236 8.03 13.65 17.89
CA ARG A 236 7.18 12.46 17.95
C ARG A 236 8.02 11.23 18.35
N PRO A 237 7.41 10.22 19.02
CA PRO A 237 8.13 9.00 19.32
C PRO A 237 8.48 8.25 18.02
N LEU A 238 9.66 7.62 17.99
CA LEU A 238 10.06 6.76 16.86
C LEU A 238 9.24 5.46 16.81
N ARG A 239 8.79 4.98 17.96
CA ARG A 239 8.01 3.76 18.07
C ARG A 239 6.54 4.07 18.26
N PHE A 240 5.79 4.06 17.17
CA PHE A 240 4.34 4.16 17.17
C PHE A 240 3.68 2.80 17.31
N LEU A 241 2.56 2.75 18.03
CA LEU A 241 1.64 1.63 17.97
C LEU A 241 0.74 1.81 16.74
N THR A 242 0.64 0.79 15.91
CA THR A 242 -0.21 0.80 14.70
C THR A 242 -1.68 1.11 15.02
N LYS A 243 -2.12 0.66 16.20
CA LYS A 243 -3.40 1.06 16.81
C LYS A 243 -3.11 1.52 18.22
N PRO A 244 -3.61 2.71 18.65
CA PRO A 244 -3.49 3.14 20.02
C PRO A 244 -4.08 2.11 20.97
N GLU A 245 -3.34 1.75 22.02
CA GLU A 245 -3.80 0.81 23.04
C GLU A 245 -4.49 1.56 24.20
N PRO A 246 -5.67 1.12 24.64
CA PRO A 246 -6.31 1.71 25.80
C PRO A 246 -5.46 1.48 27.06
N ILE A 247 -5.40 2.50 27.92
CA ILE A 247 -4.79 2.40 29.25
C ILE A 247 -5.88 2.45 30.32
N GLU A 248 -5.61 1.76 31.41
CA GLU A 248 -6.57 1.54 32.50
C GLU A 248 -6.10 2.25 33.80
N ASP A 249 -6.96 2.30 34.79
CA ASP A 249 -6.67 2.85 36.13
C ASP A 249 -6.00 4.24 36.06
N VAL A 250 -6.51 5.11 35.18
CA VAL A 250 -5.93 6.42 34.96
C VAL A 250 -6.40 7.38 36.02
N PHE A 251 -5.45 7.89 36.78
CA PHE A 251 -5.64 9.04 37.67
C PHE A 251 -5.06 10.28 37.01
N ALA A 252 -5.94 11.20 36.62
CA ALA A 252 -5.55 12.42 35.92
C ALA A 252 -6.08 13.66 36.66
N LEU A 253 -5.40 14.76 36.47
CA LEU A 253 -5.85 16.06 36.98
C LEU A 253 -7.00 16.57 36.11
N VAL A 254 -8.20 16.54 36.64
CA VAL A 254 -9.44 16.97 35.93
C VAL A 254 -9.58 18.49 36.01
N PRO A 255 -10.10 19.19 34.97
CA PRO A 255 -10.69 18.64 33.73
C PRO A 255 -9.71 18.37 32.61
N ASP A 256 -8.57 19.05 32.56
CA ASP A 256 -7.71 19.03 31.35
C ASP A 256 -6.26 18.62 31.64
N GLY A 257 -5.97 18.18 32.86
CA GLY A 257 -4.62 17.86 33.29
C GLY A 257 -4.13 16.49 32.81
N PRO A 258 -2.80 16.27 32.94
CA PRO A 258 -2.13 15.05 32.58
C PRO A 258 -2.45 13.88 33.52
N PRO A 259 -2.17 12.64 33.12
CA PRO A 259 -2.24 11.50 34.02
C PRO A 259 -1.09 11.55 35.06
N VAL A 260 -1.42 11.28 36.30
CA VAL A 260 -0.47 11.13 37.42
C VAL A 260 -0.04 9.67 37.55
N ARG A 261 -0.95 8.76 37.21
CA ARG A 261 -0.75 7.32 37.27
C ARG A 261 -1.64 6.65 36.24
N PHE A 262 -1.15 5.56 35.61
CA PHE A 262 -1.93 4.72 34.69
C PHE A 262 -1.42 3.28 34.68
N ARG A 263 -2.27 2.37 34.23
CA ARG A 263 -1.92 0.96 34.01
C ARG A 263 -1.89 0.65 32.51
N TRP A 264 -0.80 0.06 32.06
CA TRP A 264 -0.65 -0.45 30.69
C TRP A 264 -0.03 -1.85 30.70
N ARG A 265 -0.62 -2.76 29.95
CA ARG A 265 -0.18 -4.17 29.85
C ARG A 265 0.15 -4.79 31.22
N ARG A 266 -0.75 -4.60 32.21
CA ARG A 266 -0.67 -5.05 33.62
C ARG A 266 0.39 -4.33 34.48
N ALA A 267 1.26 -3.50 33.88
CA ALA A 267 2.22 -2.70 34.64
C ALA A 267 1.60 -1.37 35.09
N LEU A 268 1.88 -0.98 36.30
CA LEU A 268 1.48 0.32 36.85
C LEU A 268 2.63 1.31 36.62
N HIS A 269 2.32 2.46 36.04
CA HIS A 269 3.26 3.53 35.76
C HIS A 269 2.88 4.76 36.58
N GLU A 270 3.81 5.27 37.41
CA GLU A 270 3.67 6.51 38.16
C GLU A 270 4.44 7.60 37.43
N VAL A 271 3.75 8.65 37.05
CA VAL A 271 4.29 9.73 36.22
C VAL A 271 5.04 10.76 37.09
N ILE A 272 6.27 11.08 36.71
CA ILE A 272 7.13 12.07 37.39
C ILE A 272 7.35 13.34 36.57
N ALA A 273 7.26 13.25 35.24
CA ALA A 273 7.41 14.41 34.35
C ALA A 273 6.37 14.36 33.22
N VAL A 274 5.89 15.53 32.83
CA VAL A 274 4.87 15.68 31.78
C VAL A 274 5.14 16.92 30.97
N GLU A 275 4.97 16.77 29.63
CA GLU A 275 4.91 17.86 28.67
C GLU A 275 3.58 17.78 27.91
N GLY A 276 2.97 18.93 27.60
CA GLY A 276 1.68 19.02 26.91
C GLY A 276 0.62 19.79 27.67
N PRO A 277 -0.66 19.78 27.27
CA PRO A 277 -1.18 18.98 26.15
C PRO A 277 -0.91 19.58 24.77
N GLU A 278 -0.66 18.73 23.78
CA GLU A 278 -0.79 19.08 22.38
C GLU A 278 -2.15 18.61 21.88
N ARG A 279 -3.00 19.55 21.48
CA ARG A 279 -4.34 19.23 20.98
C ARG A 279 -4.34 18.99 19.48
N ILE A 280 -4.85 17.82 19.09
CA ILE A 280 -5.06 17.43 17.71
C ILE A 280 -6.56 17.20 17.51
N GLU A 281 -7.17 18.05 16.69
CA GLU A 281 -8.58 17.94 16.35
C GLU A 281 -8.76 16.78 15.35
N GLY A 282 -9.91 16.10 15.39
CA GLY A 282 -10.28 15.13 14.38
C GLY A 282 -10.54 15.80 13.02
N ALA A 283 -10.45 15.02 11.94
CA ALA A 283 -10.79 15.49 10.60
C ALA A 283 -12.31 15.65 10.46
N TRP A 284 -12.87 16.78 10.95
CA TRP A 284 -14.31 17.06 10.99
C TRP A 284 -14.98 17.03 9.61
N TRP A 285 -14.19 17.12 8.53
CA TRP A 285 -14.65 17.05 7.14
C TRP A 285 -14.72 15.63 6.58
N SER A 286 -14.30 14.61 7.35
CA SER A 286 -14.33 13.20 6.94
C SER A 286 -15.28 12.39 7.82
N GLU A 287 -15.86 11.32 7.26
CA GLU A 287 -16.69 10.39 8.03
C GLU A 287 -15.90 9.66 9.15
N GLU A 288 -14.59 9.58 9.01
CA GLU A 288 -13.66 8.98 9.99
C GLU A 288 -13.20 9.98 11.06
N GLY A 289 -13.73 11.21 11.05
CA GLY A 289 -13.41 12.27 12.00
C GLY A 289 -13.69 11.83 13.45
N GLY A 290 -12.66 11.43 14.17
CA GLY A 290 -12.74 11.06 15.58
C GLY A 290 -12.80 12.28 16.51
N PRO A 291 -12.98 12.07 17.83
CA PRO A 291 -12.97 13.13 18.80
C PRO A 291 -11.60 13.82 18.87
N ALA A 292 -11.57 15.07 19.33
CA ALA A 292 -10.34 15.78 19.63
C ALA A 292 -9.48 14.96 20.59
N ARG A 293 -8.16 14.99 20.39
CA ARG A 293 -7.17 14.26 21.17
C ARG A 293 -6.20 15.23 21.83
N ASP A 294 -6.07 15.14 23.15
CA ASP A 294 -5.05 15.88 23.90
C ASP A 294 -3.87 14.96 24.19
N TYR A 295 -2.75 15.20 23.55
CA TYR A 295 -1.54 14.40 23.66
C TYR A 295 -0.62 14.91 24.76
N PHE A 296 -0.05 13.98 25.50
CA PHE A 296 0.91 14.22 26.57
C PHE A 296 2.14 13.34 26.38
N ARG A 297 3.31 13.91 26.56
CA ARG A 297 4.55 13.18 26.73
C ARG A 297 4.78 13.01 28.22
N VAL A 298 4.85 11.78 28.68
CA VAL A 298 5.03 11.48 30.11
C VAL A 298 6.26 10.63 30.33
N GLU A 299 6.92 10.84 31.47
CA GLU A 299 8.02 10.00 31.93
C GLU A 299 7.60 9.39 33.28
N ASP A 300 7.81 8.07 33.43
CA ASP A 300 7.52 7.38 34.67
C ASP A 300 8.75 7.31 35.59
N LYS A 301 8.54 6.84 36.82
CA LYS A 301 9.61 6.68 37.83
C LYS A 301 10.77 5.80 37.40
N THR A 302 10.58 4.94 36.38
CA THR A 302 11.61 4.04 35.85
C THR A 302 12.40 4.66 34.71
N GLY A 303 12.04 5.90 34.29
CA GLY A 303 12.64 6.60 33.15
C GLY A 303 12.06 6.23 31.79
N LEU A 304 11.01 5.40 31.76
CA LEU A 304 10.32 5.08 30.52
C LEU A 304 9.46 6.29 30.08
N ARG A 305 9.52 6.60 28.79
CA ARG A 305 8.81 7.74 28.21
C ARG A 305 7.74 7.27 27.27
N PHE A 306 6.51 7.77 27.49
CA PHE A 306 5.32 7.39 26.75
C PHE A 306 4.66 8.59 26.09
N TRP A 307 4.04 8.36 24.95
CA TRP A 307 3.17 9.30 24.29
C TRP A 307 1.74 8.83 24.44
N LEU A 308 1.01 9.51 25.31
CA LEU A 308 -0.36 9.21 25.67
C LEU A 308 -1.29 10.23 25.08
N PHE A 309 -2.54 9.87 24.86
CA PHE A 309 -3.55 10.86 24.58
C PHE A 309 -4.87 10.54 25.26
N ARG A 310 -5.60 11.60 25.53
CA ARG A 310 -6.99 11.56 25.94
C ARG A 310 -7.86 11.84 24.72
N ALA A 311 -8.78 10.92 24.38
CA ALA A 311 -9.78 11.09 23.33
C ALA A 311 -11.07 11.65 23.92
N GLY A 312 -11.52 12.79 23.42
CA GLY A 312 -12.65 13.55 23.94
C GLY A 312 -12.28 14.51 25.07
N LEU A 313 -13.15 15.47 25.34
CA LEU A 313 -12.97 16.52 26.33
C LEU A 313 -14.01 16.39 27.44
N TYR A 314 -13.61 16.64 28.68
CA TYR A 314 -14.56 16.59 29.81
C TYR A 314 -15.72 17.60 29.68
N ARG A 315 -15.46 18.77 29.06
CA ARG A 315 -16.52 19.77 28.80
C ARG A 315 -17.62 19.26 27.87
N ASP A 316 -17.30 18.27 27.01
CA ASP A 316 -18.25 17.73 26.05
C ASP A 316 -19.22 16.73 26.70
N MET A 317 -18.91 16.23 27.90
CA MET A 317 -19.84 15.41 28.68
C MET A 317 -21.13 16.19 29.05
N ALA A 318 -21.03 17.50 29.27
CA ALA A 318 -22.18 18.35 29.47
C ALA A 318 -23.12 18.43 28.25
N ARG A 319 -22.63 18.05 27.06
CA ARG A 319 -23.36 17.95 25.80
C ARG A 319 -23.83 16.54 25.47
N GLY A 320 -23.73 15.61 26.43
CA GLY A 320 -24.15 14.21 26.26
C GLY A 320 -23.13 13.32 25.50
N LEU A 321 -21.90 13.81 25.26
CA LEU A 321 -20.87 12.99 24.65
C LEU A 321 -20.24 12.01 25.65
N PRO A 322 -19.66 10.87 25.18
CA PRO A 322 -19.07 9.85 26.04
C PRO A 322 -17.93 10.40 26.90
N ARG A 323 -17.72 9.75 28.06
CA ARG A 323 -16.58 10.07 28.94
C ARG A 323 -15.26 9.92 28.18
N PRO A 324 -14.31 10.87 28.34
CA PRO A 324 -12.99 10.79 27.72
C PRO A 324 -12.27 9.49 28.07
N ARG A 325 -11.57 8.91 27.09
CA ARG A 325 -10.81 7.68 27.23
C ARG A 325 -9.34 7.96 26.96
N TRP A 326 -8.46 7.23 27.64
CA TRP A 326 -7.02 7.39 27.52
C TRP A 326 -6.40 6.23 26.75
N PHE A 327 -5.40 6.56 25.95
CA PHE A 327 -4.70 5.63 25.08
C PHE A 327 -3.20 5.89 25.10
N LEU A 328 -2.42 4.82 24.96
CA LEU A 328 -1.00 4.88 24.63
C LEU A 328 -0.86 4.75 23.12
N HIS A 329 -0.13 5.69 22.52
CA HIS A 329 0.06 5.77 21.07
C HIS A 329 1.50 5.53 20.66
N GLY A 330 2.48 5.79 21.52
CA GLY A 330 3.88 5.58 21.23
C GLY A 330 4.78 5.56 22.44
N MET A 331 6.02 5.15 22.23
CA MET A 331 7.07 5.13 23.23
C MET A 331 8.31 5.81 22.69
N TYR A 332 8.94 6.62 23.55
CA TYR A 332 10.23 7.22 23.25
C TYR A 332 11.35 6.24 23.65
N ALA A 333 12.51 6.38 22.96
CA ALA A 333 13.72 5.65 23.31
C ALA A 333 14.38 6.21 24.55
#